data_a122b53602d14d7de0224950dc414e91
#
_entry.id   a122b53602d14d7de0224950dc414e91
#
_cell.length_a   1.000
_cell.length_b   1.000
_cell.length_c   1.000
_cell.angle_alpha   90.00
_cell.angle_beta   90.00
_cell.angle_gamma   90.00
#
_symmetry.space_group_name_H-M   'P 1'
#
loop_
_entity.id
_entity.type
_entity.pdbx_description
1 polymer ?
#
loop_
_entity_poly.entity_id
_entity_poly.type
_entity_poly.pdbx_seq_one_letter_code
_entity_poly.pdbx_strand_id
1 'polypeptide(L)'
;MRKTVSIYILKEIVPIFLIGLMIFTVVLLMDKILKLIELVVNRGGSLYNVLMLFAFISPSFLIITIPVSVLLATLLTFGRLSSDSEVIALKASGVSLYQLFVPIFIFALGTFVLASFLVFYGLPWGNRGFKSTLFLLAQSKTDIEIKERVFSDTFSGLVIYVDRVPLQGSRLEGVIIYDEREKGKSNTIIAKEGFFVKNGPDQDIILRLSTGDIHRYEPKLQTFQKIKFDTYDLKLELSKTFLAIEKKMKDRELSVEDIREKMKEAKRKGGDTTPFEIEIHKRYAIPFTCIVFALIGVPLGIQPRRSGRSYGFVLSLLILLAYYICLTASEILAMRKTITPVLAGWAPNFLLSGLGVYLFIKAANESPSKPIVWLNEALDFVQQKWKGLTEDV
;
A
#
# COMPACT_ATOMS: atom_id res chain seq x y z
N MET A 1 31.16 -19.84 24.19
CA MET A 1 31.41 -19.11 22.92
C MET A 1 30.18 -18.95 22.06
N ARG A 2 29.38 -19.99 21.73
CA ARG A 2 28.20 -19.87 20.83
C ARG A 2 27.17 -18.80 21.27
N LYS A 3 26.79 -18.74 22.57
CA LYS A 3 25.80 -17.76 23.07
C LYS A 3 26.29 -16.33 22.96
N THR A 4 27.56 -16.07 23.24
CA THR A 4 28.16 -14.73 23.20
C THR A 4 28.16 -14.17 21.78
N VAL A 5 28.59 -14.96 20.78
CA VAL A 5 28.58 -14.56 19.36
C VAL A 5 27.15 -14.34 18.86
N SER A 6 26.21 -15.21 19.25
CA SER A 6 24.79 -15.03 18.85
C SER A 6 24.19 -13.75 19.41
N ILE A 7 24.44 -13.44 20.69
CA ILE A 7 23.97 -12.19 21.32
C ILE A 7 24.64 -10.99 20.68
N TYR A 8 25.91 -11.07 20.35
CA TYR A 8 26.66 -10.01 19.66
C TYR A 8 26.02 -9.68 18.31
N ILE A 9 25.78 -10.69 17.47
CA ILE A 9 25.13 -10.51 16.16
C ILE A 9 23.72 -9.94 16.31
N LEU A 10 22.94 -10.43 17.28
CA LEU A 10 21.60 -9.90 17.54
C LEU A 10 21.61 -8.43 18.00
N LYS A 11 22.54 -8.05 18.87
CA LYS A 11 22.72 -6.66 19.30
C LYS A 11 23.10 -5.73 18.16
N GLU A 12 23.76 -6.25 17.13
CA GLU A 12 24.15 -5.50 15.95
C GLU A 12 23.02 -5.35 14.93
N ILE A 13 22.29 -6.44 14.65
CA ILE A 13 21.26 -6.44 13.61
C ILE A 13 20.01 -5.68 14.03
N VAL A 14 19.59 -5.76 15.29
CA VAL A 14 18.33 -5.15 15.78
C VAL A 14 18.29 -3.63 15.62
N PRO A 15 19.31 -2.85 16.01
CA PRO A 15 19.30 -1.41 15.80
C PRO A 15 19.24 -1.02 14.32
N ILE A 16 20.00 -1.72 13.46
CA ILE A 16 20.01 -1.47 12.02
C ILE A 16 18.63 -1.78 11.43
N PHE A 17 17.99 -2.86 11.86
CA PHE A 17 16.63 -3.22 11.46
C PHE A 17 15.63 -2.12 11.87
N LEU A 18 15.67 -1.63 13.09
CA LEU A 18 14.75 -0.60 13.58
C LEU A 18 14.93 0.73 12.82
N ILE A 19 16.18 1.13 12.57
CA ILE A 19 16.48 2.32 11.77
C ILE A 19 15.97 2.13 10.33
N GLY A 20 16.26 1.00 9.70
CA GLY A 20 15.77 0.67 8.36
C GLY A 20 14.24 0.64 8.29
N LEU A 21 13.59 0.03 9.28
CA LEU A 21 12.14 -0.02 9.39
C LEU A 21 11.54 1.39 9.48
N MET A 22 12.12 2.26 10.31
CA MET A 22 11.69 3.64 10.44
C MET A 22 11.85 4.41 9.12
N ILE A 23 13.03 4.32 8.50
CA ILE A 23 13.32 5.04 7.25
C ILE A 23 12.36 4.58 6.13
N PHE A 24 12.27 3.27 5.86
CA PHE A 24 11.40 2.77 4.79
C PHE A 24 9.92 3.07 5.06
N THR A 25 9.48 2.98 6.32
CA THR A 25 8.10 3.29 6.67
C THR A 25 7.79 4.77 6.44
N VAL A 26 8.67 5.69 6.87
CA VAL A 26 8.48 7.13 6.64
C VAL A 26 8.48 7.46 5.15
N VAL A 27 9.44 6.93 4.38
CA VAL A 27 9.52 7.16 2.92
C VAL A 27 8.24 6.68 2.21
N LEU A 28 7.75 5.48 2.52
CA LEU A 28 6.54 4.94 1.89
C LEU A 28 5.27 5.66 2.36
N LEU A 29 5.24 6.14 3.60
CA LEU A 29 4.11 6.91 4.13
C LEU A 29 4.04 8.32 3.55
N MET A 30 5.16 8.91 3.14
CA MET A 30 5.25 10.34 2.76
C MET A 30 4.20 10.73 1.71
N ASP A 31 4.04 9.94 0.64
CA ASP A 31 3.01 10.18 -0.39
C ASP A 31 1.58 10.13 0.18
N LYS A 32 1.33 9.25 1.15
CA LYS A 32 0.00 9.10 1.77
C LYS A 32 -0.28 10.16 2.82
N ILE A 33 0.76 10.59 3.54
CA ILE A 33 0.68 11.65 4.53
C ILE A 33 0.11 12.92 3.91
N LEU A 34 0.71 13.40 2.83
CA LEU A 34 0.27 14.62 2.16
C LEU A 34 -1.21 14.54 1.75
N LYS A 35 -1.61 13.43 1.12
CA LYS A 35 -3.00 13.21 0.71
C LYS A 35 -3.99 13.13 1.88
N LEU A 36 -3.57 12.54 3.01
CA LEU A 36 -4.40 12.45 4.21
C LEU A 36 -4.54 13.81 4.90
N ILE A 37 -3.44 14.58 5.00
CA ILE A 37 -3.49 15.94 5.56
C ILE A 37 -4.42 16.80 4.73
N GLU A 38 -4.27 16.83 3.42
CA GLU A 38 -5.13 17.57 2.50
C GLU A 38 -6.60 17.18 2.68
N LEU A 39 -6.89 15.87 2.72
CA LEU A 39 -8.23 15.35 2.90
C LEU A 39 -8.85 15.77 4.24
N VAL A 40 -8.07 15.73 5.34
CA VAL A 40 -8.56 16.08 6.69
C VAL A 40 -8.70 17.58 6.85
N VAL A 41 -7.72 18.37 6.38
CA VAL A 41 -7.74 19.84 6.45
C VAL A 41 -8.89 20.39 5.62
N ASN A 42 -9.07 19.94 4.38
CA ASN A 42 -10.16 20.39 3.51
C ASN A 42 -11.55 20.01 4.07
N ARG A 43 -11.61 19.03 4.97
CA ARG A 43 -12.86 18.62 5.63
C ARG A 43 -13.01 19.13 7.07
N GLY A 44 -12.15 20.06 7.54
CA GLY A 44 -12.23 20.64 8.89
C GLY A 44 -11.98 19.61 10.01
N GLY A 45 -11.29 18.51 9.69
CA GLY A 45 -10.93 17.49 10.68
C GLY A 45 -9.80 17.96 11.61
N SER A 46 -9.77 17.43 12.82
CA SER A 46 -8.72 17.75 13.80
C SER A 46 -7.43 16.97 13.51
N LEU A 47 -6.30 17.44 14.07
CA LEU A 47 -5.01 16.75 14.03
C LEU A 47 -5.11 15.32 14.60
N TYR A 48 -5.97 15.09 15.58
CA TYR A 48 -6.26 13.78 16.14
C TYR A 48 -6.75 12.78 15.08
N ASN A 49 -7.64 13.22 14.18
CA ASN A 49 -8.15 12.39 13.09
C ASN A 49 -7.04 12.01 12.10
N VAL A 50 -6.10 12.94 11.83
CA VAL A 50 -4.92 12.65 11.01
C VAL A 50 -4.08 11.55 11.65
N LEU A 51 -3.72 11.71 12.93
CA LEU A 51 -2.90 10.73 13.66
C LEU A 51 -3.59 9.36 13.74
N MET A 52 -4.91 9.34 13.93
CA MET A 52 -5.68 8.11 13.98
C MET A 52 -5.71 7.40 12.61
N LEU A 53 -5.90 8.14 11.52
CA LEU A 53 -5.80 7.58 10.17
C LEU A 53 -4.39 7.03 9.87
N PHE A 54 -3.35 7.69 10.38
CA PHE A 54 -1.98 7.17 10.30
C PHE A 54 -1.81 5.85 11.03
N ALA A 55 -2.30 5.76 12.26
CA ALA A 55 -2.23 4.54 13.03
C ALA A 55 -2.93 3.38 12.32
N PHE A 56 -4.06 3.64 11.66
CA PHE A 56 -4.81 2.62 10.94
C PHE A 56 -4.18 2.20 9.60
N ILE A 57 -3.47 3.11 8.91
CA ILE A 57 -2.83 2.76 7.63
C ILE A 57 -1.44 2.13 7.82
N SER A 58 -0.79 2.37 8.97
CA SER A 58 0.58 1.91 9.22
C SER A 58 0.78 0.39 9.12
N PRO A 59 -0.13 -0.52 9.54
CA PRO A 59 0.06 -1.95 9.35
C PRO A 59 0.26 -2.35 7.89
N SER A 60 -0.44 -1.70 6.95
CA SER A 60 -0.32 -1.97 5.52
C SER A 60 1.08 -1.70 4.98
N PHE A 61 1.77 -0.69 5.51
CA PHE A 61 3.14 -0.37 5.12
C PHE A 61 4.16 -1.24 5.85
N LEU A 62 3.94 -1.51 7.14
CA LEU A 62 4.83 -2.36 7.94
C LEU A 62 4.98 -3.76 7.37
N ILE A 63 3.93 -4.32 6.78
CA ILE A 63 3.97 -5.62 6.11
C ILE A 63 5.03 -5.67 4.99
N ILE A 64 5.22 -4.55 4.28
CA ILE A 64 6.19 -4.43 3.18
C ILE A 64 7.56 -4.05 3.72
N THR A 65 7.61 -3.11 4.68
CA THR A 65 8.87 -2.57 5.18
C THR A 65 9.63 -3.53 6.10
N ILE A 66 8.95 -4.42 6.83
CA ILE A 66 9.61 -5.41 7.68
C ILE A 66 10.54 -6.32 6.90
N PRO A 67 10.12 -7.05 5.83
CA PRO A 67 11.03 -7.88 5.05
C PRO A 67 12.22 -7.12 4.47
N VAL A 68 11.96 -5.90 3.94
CA VAL A 68 13.00 -5.05 3.36
C VAL A 68 14.03 -4.63 4.41
N SER A 69 13.54 -4.27 5.60
CA SER A 69 14.42 -3.90 6.72
C SER A 69 15.24 -5.08 7.24
N VAL A 70 14.69 -6.31 7.19
CA VAL A 70 15.46 -7.53 7.49
C VAL A 70 16.59 -7.72 6.49
N LEU A 71 16.32 -7.54 5.19
CA LEU A 71 17.34 -7.64 4.15
C LEU A 71 18.43 -6.59 4.35
N LEU A 72 18.04 -5.32 4.53
CA LEU A 72 18.98 -4.21 4.76
C LEU A 72 19.84 -4.47 6.02
N ALA A 73 19.19 -4.83 7.13
CA ALA A 73 19.88 -5.08 8.39
C ALA A 73 20.88 -6.23 8.25
N THR A 74 20.49 -7.30 7.58
CA THR A 74 21.37 -8.47 7.34
C THR A 74 22.56 -8.08 6.47
N LEU A 75 22.34 -7.37 5.36
CA LEU A 75 23.40 -6.91 4.45
C LEU A 75 24.37 -5.98 5.15
N LEU A 76 23.89 -4.98 5.90
CA LEU A 76 24.74 -3.99 6.56
C LEU A 76 25.51 -4.62 7.74
N THR A 77 24.87 -5.48 8.55
CA THR A 77 25.53 -6.16 9.66
C THR A 77 26.66 -7.05 9.15
N PHE A 78 26.40 -7.91 8.17
CA PHE A 78 27.44 -8.79 7.62
C PHE A 78 28.46 -8.04 6.77
N GLY A 79 28.06 -6.97 6.09
CA GLY A 79 28.97 -6.08 5.40
C GLY A 79 29.98 -5.43 6.36
N ARG A 80 29.52 -4.98 7.53
CA ARG A 80 30.40 -4.44 8.57
C ARG A 80 31.32 -5.51 9.14
N LEU A 81 30.76 -6.63 9.61
CA LEU A 81 31.54 -7.74 10.16
C LEU A 81 32.58 -8.27 9.16
N SER A 82 32.29 -8.22 7.86
CA SER A 82 33.22 -8.61 6.81
C SER A 82 34.30 -7.56 6.60
N SER A 83 33.95 -6.26 6.55
CA SER A 83 34.91 -5.16 6.41
C SER A 83 35.89 -5.08 7.57
N ASP A 84 35.40 -5.33 8.78
CA ASP A 84 36.22 -5.35 10.00
C ASP A 84 37.00 -6.66 10.17
N SER A 85 36.93 -7.58 9.15
CA SER A 85 37.57 -8.91 9.17
C SER A 85 37.10 -9.83 10.30
N GLU A 86 36.01 -9.48 10.99
CA GLU A 86 35.47 -10.25 12.12
C GLU A 86 34.94 -11.61 11.65
N VAL A 87 34.31 -11.69 10.46
CA VAL A 87 33.86 -12.96 9.88
C VAL A 87 35.03 -13.92 9.65
N ILE A 88 36.17 -13.40 9.15
CA ILE A 88 37.38 -14.20 8.92
C ILE A 88 37.96 -14.65 10.25
N ALA A 89 38.06 -13.79 11.25
CA ALA A 89 38.55 -14.13 12.58
C ALA A 89 37.68 -15.21 13.27
N LEU A 90 36.35 -15.10 13.15
CA LEU A 90 35.41 -16.09 13.69
C LEU A 90 35.54 -17.46 12.97
N LYS A 91 35.70 -17.44 11.65
CA LYS A 91 35.96 -18.67 10.88
C LYS A 91 37.30 -19.29 11.25
N ALA A 92 38.39 -18.51 11.40
CA ALA A 92 39.69 -18.99 11.84
C ALA A 92 39.64 -19.58 13.26
N SER A 93 38.71 -19.13 14.10
CA SER A 93 38.44 -19.69 15.43
C SER A 93 37.53 -20.94 15.39
N GLY A 94 37.24 -21.52 14.19
CA GLY A 94 36.45 -22.72 14.01
C GLY A 94 34.93 -22.52 14.01
N VAL A 95 34.43 -21.27 13.92
CA VAL A 95 32.99 -20.98 13.81
C VAL A 95 32.58 -21.07 12.34
N SER A 96 31.69 -22.01 12.01
CA SER A 96 31.18 -22.14 10.65
C SER A 96 30.16 -21.05 10.27
N LEU A 97 30.01 -20.81 8.96
CA LEU A 97 28.99 -19.87 8.47
C LEU A 97 27.56 -20.31 8.87
N TYR A 98 27.29 -21.59 8.94
CA TYR A 98 26.01 -22.13 9.41
C TYR A 98 25.73 -21.71 10.87
N GLN A 99 26.76 -21.69 11.72
CA GLN A 99 26.61 -21.24 13.11
C GLN A 99 26.38 -19.74 13.24
N LEU A 100 26.97 -18.94 12.35
CA LEU A 100 26.74 -17.51 12.26
C LEU A 100 25.34 -17.19 11.73
N PHE A 101 24.74 -18.08 10.94
CA PHE A 101 23.39 -17.92 10.42
C PHE A 101 22.29 -18.18 11.47
N VAL A 102 22.53 -19.03 12.47
CA VAL A 102 21.52 -19.39 13.48
C VAL A 102 20.88 -18.16 14.16
N PRO A 103 21.63 -17.19 14.72
CA PRO A 103 21.02 -16.02 15.34
C PRO A 103 20.20 -15.17 14.37
N ILE A 104 20.60 -15.12 13.10
CA ILE A 104 19.88 -14.39 12.06
C ILE A 104 18.59 -15.11 11.68
N PHE A 105 18.64 -16.43 11.59
CA PHE A 105 17.42 -17.23 11.36
C PHE A 105 16.40 -17.05 12.48
N ILE A 106 16.85 -17.02 13.75
CA ILE A 106 15.98 -16.75 14.90
C ILE A 106 15.38 -15.34 14.81
N PHE A 107 16.18 -14.34 14.44
CA PHE A 107 15.71 -12.98 14.21
C PHE A 107 14.71 -12.91 13.05
N ALA A 108 15.02 -13.56 11.92
CA ALA A 108 14.13 -13.65 10.76
C ALA A 108 12.81 -14.36 11.08
N LEU A 109 12.85 -15.41 11.91
CA LEU A 109 11.66 -16.09 12.39
C LEU A 109 10.80 -15.17 13.28
N GLY A 110 11.43 -14.40 14.16
CA GLY A 110 10.74 -13.40 14.97
C GLY A 110 10.05 -12.33 14.12
N THR A 111 10.74 -11.81 13.12
CA THR A 111 10.16 -10.81 12.18
C THR A 111 9.12 -11.42 11.25
N PHE A 112 9.25 -12.70 10.85
CA PHE A 112 8.21 -13.44 10.14
C PHE A 112 6.93 -13.56 10.96
N VAL A 113 7.03 -13.93 12.24
CA VAL A 113 5.88 -14.02 13.15
C VAL A 113 5.23 -12.65 13.31
N LEU A 114 6.03 -11.58 13.50
CA LEU A 114 5.53 -10.22 13.60
C LEU A 114 4.82 -9.78 12.30
N ALA A 115 5.42 -10.02 11.15
CA ALA A 115 4.81 -9.70 9.85
C ALA A 115 3.52 -10.51 9.62
N SER A 116 3.50 -11.79 9.99
CA SER A 116 2.30 -12.64 9.93
C SER A 116 1.19 -12.09 10.83
N PHE A 117 1.51 -11.72 12.06
CA PHE A 117 0.55 -11.10 12.97
C PHE A 117 -0.05 -9.83 12.37
N LEU A 118 0.76 -8.96 11.76
CA LEU A 118 0.28 -7.76 11.09
C LEU A 118 -0.62 -8.07 9.89
N VAL A 119 -0.29 -9.10 9.09
CA VAL A 119 -1.11 -9.49 7.93
C VAL A 119 -2.48 -10.01 8.35
N PHE A 120 -2.54 -10.87 9.38
CA PHE A 120 -3.79 -11.53 9.75
C PHE A 120 -4.67 -10.71 10.69
N TYR A 121 -4.07 -9.90 11.57
CA TYR A 121 -4.79 -9.11 12.58
C TYR A 121 -4.64 -7.61 12.37
N GLY A 122 -3.44 -7.12 12.15
CA GLY A 122 -3.16 -5.69 12.01
C GLY A 122 -3.80 -5.06 10.79
N LEU A 123 -3.72 -5.73 9.64
CA LEU A 123 -4.29 -5.23 8.38
C LEU A 123 -5.82 -5.12 8.43
N PRO A 124 -6.60 -6.16 8.82
CA PRO A 124 -8.04 -6.04 8.95
C PRO A 124 -8.48 -5.01 9.99
N TRP A 125 -7.77 -4.93 11.13
CA TRP A 125 -8.03 -3.92 12.16
C TRP A 125 -7.81 -2.51 11.62
N GLY A 126 -6.66 -2.26 11.00
CA GLY A 126 -6.32 -0.97 10.42
C GLY A 126 -7.32 -0.53 9.36
N ASN A 127 -7.70 -1.43 8.47
CA ASN A 127 -8.63 -1.13 7.40
C ASN A 127 -10.05 -0.81 7.88
N ARG A 128 -10.55 -1.56 8.88
CA ARG A 128 -11.86 -1.26 9.50
C ARG A 128 -11.83 0.10 10.20
N GLY A 129 -10.79 0.38 10.99
CA GLY A 129 -10.61 1.66 11.66
C GLY A 129 -10.47 2.82 10.69
N PHE A 130 -9.71 2.66 9.62
CA PHE A 130 -9.56 3.65 8.57
C PHE A 130 -10.89 3.99 7.90
N LYS A 131 -11.69 2.97 7.51
CA LYS A 131 -13.02 3.16 6.92
C LYS A 131 -13.98 3.87 7.87
N SER A 132 -14.04 3.43 9.13
CA SER A 132 -14.93 4.04 10.12
C SER A 132 -14.59 5.51 10.36
N THR A 133 -13.29 5.84 10.45
CA THR A 133 -12.85 7.23 10.66
C THR A 133 -13.14 8.09 9.42
N LEU A 134 -12.87 7.58 8.21
CA LEU A 134 -13.22 8.29 6.99
C LEU A 134 -14.73 8.53 6.87
N PHE A 135 -15.53 7.54 7.26
CA PHE A 135 -16.97 7.65 7.27
C PHE A 135 -17.47 8.70 8.28
N LEU A 136 -16.92 8.70 9.50
CA LEU A 136 -17.21 9.73 10.51
C LEU A 136 -16.82 11.13 10.03
N LEU A 137 -15.66 11.27 9.37
CA LEU A 137 -15.23 12.53 8.77
C LEU A 137 -16.14 12.97 7.61
N ALA A 138 -16.66 12.03 6.85
CA ALA A 138 -17.65 12.33 5.82
C ALA A 138 -19.00 12.74 6.40
N GLN A 139 -19.39 12.20 7.57
CA GLN A 139 -20.62 12.53 8.26
C GLN A 139 -20.54 13.84 9.07
N SER A 140 -19.38 14.12 9.69
CA SER A 140 -19.24 15.31 10.56
C SER A 140 -19.40 16.63 9.80
N LYS A 141 -19.20 16.58 8.47
CA LYS A 141 -19.65 17.67 7.58
C LYS A 141 -21.05 17.40 7.00
N THR A 142 -22.04 17.35 7.86
CA THR A 142 -23.43 17.58 7.41
C THR A 142 -23.66 19.04 7.05
N ASP A 143 -22.77 19.93 7.44
CA ASP A 143 -22.52 21.18 6.76
C ASP A 143 -21.64 20.86 5.54
N ILE A 144 -22.25 20.33 4.48
CA ILE A 144 -21.70 20.38 3.14
C ILE A 144 -21.48 21.88 2.94
N GLU A 145 -20.22 22.33 3.02
CA GLU A 145 -19.85 23.72 2.82
C GLU A 145 -20.04 24.02 1.35
N ILE A 146 -21.31 24.07 0.95
CA ILE A 146 -21.69 24.66 -0.31
C ILE A 146 -21.44 26.15 -0.11
N LYS A 147 -20.35 26.62 -0.70
CA LYS A 147 -20.04 28.05 -0.68
C LYS A 147 -21.09 28.79 -1.47
N GLU A 148 -21.61 29.81 -0.88
CA GLU A 148 -22.54 30.72 -1.55
C GLU A 148 -21.93 31.24 -2.84
N ARG A 149 -22.71 31.23 -3.92
CA ARG A 149 -22.36 31.76 -5.24
C ARG A 149 -21.15 31.14 -5.91
N VAL A 150 -20.86 29.87 -5.58
CA VAL A 150 -19.77 29.08 -6.19
C VAL A 150 -20.35 27.80 -6.78
N PHE A 151 -19.96 27.48 -8.01
CA PHE A 151 -20.26 26.19 -8.60
C PHE A 151 -19.40 25.10 -7.95
N SER A 152 -20.04 24.12 -7.34
CA SER A 152 -19.39 22.99 -6.66
C SER A 152 -19.62 21.72 -7.44
N ASP A 153 -18.53 21.03 -7.81
CA ASP A 153 -18.47 19.72 -8.47
C ASP A 153 -18.18 18.57 -7.50
N THR A 154 -18.45 18.79 -6.21
CA THR A 154 -18.17 17.83 -5.13
C THR A 154 -18.84 16.47 -5.34
N PHE A 155 -19.94 16.42 -6.06
CA PHE A 155 -20.70 15.21 -6.36
C PHE A 155 -20.47 14.75 -7.80
N SER A 156 -20.24 13.44 -8.01
CA SER A 156 -19.93 12.91 -9.33
C SER A 156 -21.06 13.11 -10.33
N GLY A 157 -20.77 13.85 -11.40
CA GLY A 157 -21.73 14.14 -12.47
C GLY A 157 -22.81 15.12 -12.07
N LEU A 158 -22.63 15.87 -10.96
CA LEU A 158 -23.48 16.94 -10.50
C LEU A 158 -22.65 18.19 -10.28
N VAL A 159 -23.08 19.31 -10.85
CA VAL A 159 -22.58 20.63 -10.51
C VAL A 159 -23.69 21.36 -9.78
N ILE A 160 -23.42 21.76 -8.54
CA ILE A 160 -24.41 22.42 -7.66
C ILE A 160 -24.00 23.87 -7.45
N TYR A 161 -24.92 24.78 -7.64
CA TYR A 161 -24.79 26.18 -7.31
C TYR A 161 -25.90 26.59 -6.33
N VAL A 162 -25.54 27.37 -5.30
CA VAL A 162 -26.48 27.86 -4.29
C VAL A 162 -26.27 29.36 -4.13
N ASP A 163 -27.36 30.15 -4.16
CA ASP A 163 -27.27 31.59 -4.01
C ASP A 163 -27.03 32.02 -2.56
N ARG A 164 -27.74 31.41 -1.58
CA ARG A 164 -27.55 31.67 -0.15
C ARG A 164 -27.63 30.41 0.72
N VAL A 165 -26.80 30.41 1.74
CA VAL A 165 -26.80 29.38 2.81
C VAL A 165 -26.98 30.08 4.14
N PRO A 166 -28.21 30.13 4.71
CA PRO A 166 -28.46 30.81 6.00
C PRO A 166 -27.62 30.19 7.13
N LEU A 167 -27.09 31.01 8.03
CA LEU A 167 -26.21 30.66 9.14
C LEU A 167 -26.81 29.67 10.17
N GLN A 168 -28.11 29.45 10.16
CA GLN A 168 -28.80 28.49 11.01
C GLN A 168 -29.68 27.56 10.18
N GLY A 169 -29.23 26.34 9.97
CA GLY A 169 -30.05 25.26 9.42
C GLY A 169 -29.56 24.67 8.09
N SER A 170 -29.99 23.48 7.79
CA SER A 170 -29.70 22.71 6.56
C SER A 170 -30.46 23.20 5.33
N ARG A 171 -30.93 24.46 5.30
CA ARG A 171 -31.73 25.07 4.23
C ARG A 171 -30.81 25.79 3.24
N LEU A 172 -31.01 25.53 1.96
CA LEU A 172 -30.32 26.17 0.83
C LEU A 172 -31.34 26.99 0.08
N GLU A 173 -30.98 28.20 -0.36
CA GLU A 173 -31.86 29.09 -1.12
C GLU A 173 -31.27 29.35 -2.51
N GLY A 174 -32.13 29.30 -3.55
CA GLY A 174 -31.72 29.55 -4.92
C GLY A 174 -30.78 28.45 -5.44
N VAL A 175 -31.24 27.20 -5.48
CA VAL A 175 -30.44 26.02 -5.86
C VAL A 175 -30.53 25.76 -7.37
N ILE A 176 -29.41 25.69 -8.05
CA ILE A 176 -29.29 25.28 -9.45
C ILE A 176 -28.41 24.03 -9.48
N ILE A 177 -28.87 22.95 -10.09
CA ILE A 177 -28.15 21.69 -10.22
C ILE A 177 -28.08 21.31 -11.68
N TYR A 178 -26.87 21.04 -12.17
CA TYR A 178 -26.65 20.47 -13.48
C TYR A 178 -26.29 18.99 -13.30
N ASP A 179 -27.12 18.09 -13.85
CA ASP A 179 -27.02 16.63 -13.69
C ASP A 179 -26.66 15.97 -15.02
N GLU A 180 -25.46 15.44 -15.12
CA GLU A 180 -24.91 14.66 -16.26
C GLU A 180 -24.73 13.17 -15.95
N ARG A 181 -25.37 12.62 -14.92
CA ARG A 181 -25.19 11.22 -14.54
C ARG A 181 -25.69 10.23 -15.57
N GLU A 182 -26.72 10.59 -16.33
CA GLU A 182 -27.22 9.81 -17.46
C GLU A 182 -26.45 10.15 -18.74
N LYS A 183 -25.75 9.16 -19.33
CA LYS A 183 -25.01 9.38 -20.57
C LYS A 183 -25.92 9.86 -21.69
N GLY A 184 -25.64 11.04 -22.22
CA GLY A 184 -26.35 11.63 -23.35
C GLY A 184 -27.64 12.38 -22.98
N LYS A 185 -27.91 12.61 -21.70
CA LYS A 185 -29.01 13.48 -21.23
C LYS A 185 -28.45 14.43 -20.18
N SER A 186 -28.72 15.71 -20.33
CA SER A 186 -28.41 16.71 -19.33
C SER A 186 -29.70 17.29 -18.75
N ASN A 187 -29.78 17.28 -17.41
CA ASN A 187 -30.90 17.88 -16.70
C ASN A 187 -30.41 19.10 -15.92
N THR A 188 -31.06 20.24 -16.10
CA THR A 188 -30.84 21.39 -15.25
C THR A 188 -32.03 21.52 -14.30
N ILE A 189 -31.80 21.40 -13.02
CA ILE A 189 -32.82 21.51 -11.96
C ILE A 189 -32.65 22.84 -11.29
N ILE A 190 -33.71 23.61 -11.22
CA ILE A 190 -33.78 24.94 -10.57
C ILE A 190 -34.81 24.82 -9.46
N ALA A 191 -34.42 25.07 -8.22
CA ALA A 191 -35.30 25.01 -7.07
C ALA A 191 -35.20 26.27 -6.21
N LYS A 192 -36.29 26.68 -5.60
CA LYS A 192 -36.29 27.84 -4.66
C LYS A 192 -35.55 27.49 -3.38
N GLU A 193 -35.74 26.27 -2.90
CA GLU A 193 -35.16 25.78 -1.63
C GLU A 193 -34.68 24.37 -1.76
N GLY A 194 -33.66 24.03 -0.96
CA GLY A 194 -33.14 22.66 -0.82
C GLY A 194 -32.81 22.33 0.63
N PHE A 195 -33.01 21.06 1.02
CA PHE A 195 -32.70 20.55 2.36
C PHE A 195 -31.94 19.25 2.26
N PHE A 196 -30.88 19.09 3.07
CA PHE A 196 -30.24 17.80 3.21
C PHE A 196 -31.03 16.92 4.18
N VAL A 197 -31.47 15.77 3.69
CA VAL A 197 -32.22 14.77 4.48
C VAL A 197 -31.39 13.52 4.57
N LYS A 198 -31.20 12.98 5.78
CA LYS A 198 -30.58 11.66 6.00
C LYS A 198 -31.69 10.62 5.97
N ASN A 199 -31.57 9.62 5.12
CA ASN A 199 -32.56 8.56 5.02
C ASN A 199 -31.98 7.18 5.38
N GLY A 200 -32.55 6.55 6.40
CA GLY A 200 -32.39 5.14 6.74
C GLY A 200 -31.02 4.65 7.25
N PRO A 201 -30.89 3.34 7.48
CA PRO A 201 -29.68 2.70 7.99
C PRO A 201 -28.51 2.72 6.99
N ASP A 202 -28.78 2.88 5.68
CA ASP A 202 -27.74 2.97 4.64
C ASP A 202 -27.12 4.37 4.51
N GLN A 203 -27.61 5.34 5.29
CA GLN A 203 -27.09 6.72 5.41
C GLN A 203 -26.87 7.45 4.07
N ASP A 204 -27.72 7.20 3.10
CA ASP A 204 -27.75 7.95 1.85
C ASP A 204 -28.08 9.43 2.11
N ILE A 205 -27.27 10.33 1.55
CA ILE A 205 -27.53 11.75 1.60
C ILE A 205 -28.49 12.10 0.46
N ILE A 206 -29.66 12.59 0.83
CA ILE A 206 -30.69 13.06 -0.13
C ILE A 206 -30.77 14.55 -0.05
N LEU A 207 -30.64 15.23 -1.19
CA LEU A 207 -30.96 16.62 -1.32
C LEU A 207 -32.45 16.74 -1.75
N ARG A 208 -33.29 17.11 -0.81
CA ARG A 208 -34.71 17.39 -1.06
C ARG A 208 -34.86 18.82 -1.54
N LEU A 209 -35.33 18.99 -2.76
CA LEU A 209 -35.58 20.26 -3.40
C LEU A 209 -37.09 20.57 -3.32
N SER A 210 -37.42 21.82 -3.01
CA SER A 210 -38.81 22.29 -2.92
C SER A 210 -39.06 23.37 -3.93
N THR A 211 -40.20 23.27 -4.59
CA THR A 211 -40.75 24.28 -5.55
C THR A 211 -39.75 24.58 -6.65
N GLY A 212 -39.77 23.83 -7.73
CA GLY A 212 -38.82 24.04 -8.81
C GLY A 212 -39.25 23.48 -10.16
N ASP A 213 -38.32 23.62 -11.09
CA ASP A 213 -38.48 23.17 -12.48
C ASP A 213 -37.26 22.29 -12.87
N ILE A 214 -37.49 21.20 -13.60
CA ILE A 214 -36.47 20.42 -14.25
C ILE A 214 -36.51 20.71 -15.74
N HIS A 215 -35.41 21.23 -16.28
CA HIS A 215 -35.21 21.44 -17.69
C HIS A 215 -34.38 20.28 -18.24
N ARG A 216 -34.99 19.41 -19.05
CA ARG A 216 -34.33 18.28 -19.68
C ARG A 216 -34.13 18.56 -21.14
N TYR A 217 -32.91 18.38 -21.60
CA TYR A 217 -32.57 18.40 -23.02
C TYR A 217 -32.20 17.00 -23.48
N GLU A 218 -32.91 16.50 -24.50
CA GLU A 218 -32.62 15.22 -25.11
C GLU A 218 -32.04 15.44 -26.53
N PRO A 219 -30.70 15.30 -26.70
CA PRO A 219 -30.03 15.63 -27.96
C PRO A 219 -30.52 14.83 -29.16
N LYS A 220 -30.92 13.56 -28.94
CA LYS A 220 -31.39 12.67 -30.01
C LYS A 220 -32.74 13.09 -30.61
N LEU A 221 -33.60 13.69 -29.80
CA LEU A 221 -34.95 14.10 -30.19
C LEU A 221 -35.05 15.61 -30.40
N GLN A 222 -33.99 16.37 -30.10
CA GLN A 222 -33.96 17.85 -30.12
C GLN A 222 -35.14 18.48 -29.36
N THR A 223 -35.62 17.82 -28.32
CA THR A 223 -36.77 18.25 -27.54
C THR A 223 -36.34 18.80 -26.18
N PHE A 224 -36.96 19.94 -25.79
CA PHE A 224 -36.86 20.49 -24.45
C PHE A 224 -38.12 20.15 -23.67
N GLN A 225 -37.93 19.49 -22.53
CA GLN A 225 -39.02 19.21 -21.60
C GLN A 225 -38.83 20.02 -20.33
N LYS A 226 -39.92 20.70 -19.91
CA LYS A 226 -39.98 21.39 -18.63
C LYS A 226 -40.95 20.67 -17.72
N ILE A 227 -40.45 20.17 -16.60
CA ILE A 227 -41.21 19.43 -15.59
C ILE A 227 -41.24 20.27 -14.32
N LYS A 228 -42.41 20.65 -13.86
CA LYS A 228 -42.59 21.36 -12.57
C LYS A 228 -42.74 20.32 -11.46
N PHE A 229 -42.16 20.59 -10.30
CA PHE A 229 -42.30 19.77 -9.11
C PHE A 229 -42.50 20.63 -7.85
N ASP A 230 -43.25 20.10 -6.90
CA ASP A 230 -43.38 20.68 -5.57
C ASP A 230 -42.27 20.16 -4.65
N THR A 231 -41.93 18.89 -4.76
CA THR A 231 -40.82 18.25 -4.03
C THR A 231 -40.11 17.29 -4.96
N TYR A 232 -38.78 17.33 -4.95
CA TYR A 232 -37.93 16.43 -5.71
C TYR A 232 -36.75 15.96 -4.85
N ASP A 233 -36.63 14.65 -4.67
CA ASP A 233 -35.55 14.05 -3.89
C ASP A 233 -34.41 13.61 -4.81
N LEU A 234 -33.28 14.27 -4.70
CA LEU A 234 -32.05 13.97 -5.44
C LEU A 234 -31.10 13.18 -4.54
N LYS A 235 -30.85 11.92 -4.89
CA LYS A 235 -29.85 11.11 -4.21
C LYS A 235 -28.46 11.59 -4.60
N LEU A 236 -27.66 11.98 -3.59
CA LEU A 236 -26.30 12.45 -3.78
C LEU A 236 -25.35 11.27 -3.58
N GLU A 237 -24.71 10.83 -4.67
CA GLU A 237 -23.64 9.87 -4.59
C GLU A 237 -22.31 10.58 -4.31
N LEU A 238 -21.65 10.23 -3.25
CA LEU A 238 -20.30 10.73 -2.95
C LEU A 238 -19.37 10.44 -4.13
N SER A 239 -18.55 11.41 -4.50
CA SER A 239 -17.68 11.44 -5.68
C SER A 239 -17.07 10.07 -6.03
N LYS A 240 -16.99 9.75 -7.34
CA LYS A 240 -16.32 8.55 -7.90
C LYS A 240 -14.92 8.34 -7.33
N THR A 241 -14.25 9.38 -6.90
CA THR A 241 -12.95 9.30 -6.21
C THR A 241 -13.09 8.57 -4.88
N PHE A 242 -14.19 8.80 -4.14
CA PHE A 242 -14.45 8.11 -2.87
C PHE A 242 -14.84 6.66 -3.10
N LEU A 243 -15.73 6.41 -4.08
CA LEU A 243 -16.12 5.06 -4.50
C LEU A 243 -14.96 4.31 -5.17
N ALA A 244 -14.07 5.00 -5.89
CA ALA A 244 -12.88 4.39 -6.49
C ALA A 244 -11.81 4.06 -5.42
N ILE A 245 -11.65 4.92 -4.41
CA ILE A 245 -10.82 4.62 -3.24
C ILE A 245 -11.43 3.44 -2.48
N GLU A 246 -12.74 3.47 -2.21
CA GLU A 246 -13.46 2.38 -1.55
C GLU A 246 -13.40 1.07 -2.35
N LYS A 247 -13.61 1.11 -3.66
CA LYS A 247 -13.56 -0.06 -4.53
C LYS A 247 -12.13 -0.60 -4.68
N LYS A 248 -11.12 0.27 -4.78
CA LYS A 248 -9.71 -0.12 -4.88
C LYS A 248 -9.14 -0.60 -3.54
N MET A 249 -9.66 -0.10 -2.44
CA MET A 249 -9.39 -0.59 -1.09
C MET A 249 -10.14 -1.90 -0.79
N LYS A 250 -11.34 -2.10 -1.35
CA LYS A 250 -12.27 -3.19 -1.01
C LYS A 250 -11.69 -4.60 -1.19
N ASP A 251 -10.79 -4.83 -2.14
CA ASP A 251 -10.25 -6.16 -2.44
C ASP A 251 -8.96 -6.48 -1.67
N ARG A 252 -8.12 -5.48 -1.38
CA ARG A 252 -6.88 -5.66 -0.60
C ARG A 252 -7.07 -5.65 0.92
N GLU A 253 -8.24 -5.28 1.39
CA GLU A 253 -8.52 -4.95 2.79
C GLU A 253 -9.36 -5.99 3.52
N LEU A 254 -9.90 -6.95 2.78
CA LEU A 254 -10.75 -8.00 3.32
C LEU A 254 -9.95 -8.91 4.25
N SER A 255 -10.58 -9.44 5.29
CA SER A 255 -9.98 -10.55 6.04
C SER A 255 -9.82 -11.77 5.14
N VAL A 256 -9.03 -12.76 5.55
CA VAL A 256 -8.90 -14.00 4.76
C VAL A 256 -10.26 -14.72 4.67
N GLU A 257 -11.06 -14.62 5.72
CA GLU A 257 -12.42 -15.14 5.78
C GLU A 257 -13.32 -14.45 4.74
N ASP A 258 -13.31 -13.12 4.70
CA ASP A 258 -14.10 -12.34 3.73
C ASP A 258 -13.69 -12.64 2.27
N ILE A 259 -12.38 -12.83 2.01
CA ILE A 259 -11.89 -13.22 0.68
C ILE A 259 -12.41 -14.61 0.32
N ARG A 260 -12.41 -15.56 1.28
CA ARG A 260 -12.93 -16.91 1.05
C ARG A 260 -14.44 -16.90 0.77
N GLU A 261 -15.21 -16.06 1.46
CA GLU A 261 -16.64 -15.90 1.20
C GLU A 261 -16.89 -15.34 -0.19
N LYS A 262 -16.20 -14.27 -0.58
CA LYS A 262 -16.30 -13.72 -1.93
C LYS A 262 -15.87 -14.72 -3.01
N MET A 263 -14.84 -15.51 -2.76
CA MET A 263 -14.42 -16.57 -3.65
C MET A 263 -15.52 -17.63 -3.84
N LYS A 264 -16.21 -18.03 -2.73
CA LYS A 264 -17.36 -18.95 -2.80
C LYS A 264 -18.52 -18.35 -3.59
N GLU A 265 -18.83 -17.07 -3.39
CA GLU A 265 -19.85 -16.36 -4.15
C GLU A 265 -19.51 -16.26 -5.65
N ALA A 266 -18.28 -15.88 -5.98
CA ALA A 266 -17.78 -15.82 -7.35
C ALA A 266 -17.91 -17.19 -8.03
N LYS A 267 -17.49 -18.25 -7.33
CA LYS A 267 -17.62 -19.64 -7.82
C LYS A 267 -19.07 -20.05 -8.06
N ARG A 268 -20.01 -19.66 -7.16
CA ARG A 268 -21.45 -19.93 -7.35
C ARG A 268 -22.04 -19.21 -8.57
N LYS A 269 -21.51 -18.02 -8.88
CA LYS A 269 -21.94 -17.20 -10.03
C LYS A 269 -21.19 -17.54 -11.32
N GLY A 270 -20.32 -18.58 -11.34
CA GLY A 270 -19.50 -18.95 -12.51
C GLY A 270 -18.40 -17.93 -12.83
N GLY A 271 -18.06 -17.03 -11.89
CA GLY A 271 -17.03 -16.01 -12.05
C GLY A 271 -15.62 -16.55 -11.82
N ASP A 272 -14.61 -15.74 -12.20
CA ASP A 272 -13.18 -16.08 -12.02
C ASP A 272 -12.77 -15.95 -10.55
N THR A 273 -12.20 -17.01 -9.97
CA THR A 273 -11.70 -17.06 -8.58
C THR A 273 -10.21 -16.77 -8.47
N THR A 274 -9.49 -16.73 -9.60
CA THR A 274 -8.04 -16.55 -9.68
C THR A 274 -7.51 -15.35 -8.88
N PRO A 275 -8.12 -14.14 -8.94
CA PRO A 275 -7.63 -12.99 -8.18
C PRO A 275 -7.67 -13.20 -6.66
N PHE A 276 -8.74 -13.88 -6.18
CA PHE A 276 -8.90 -14.15 -4.74
C PHE A 276 -7.90 -15.19 -4.24
N GLU A 277 -7.65 -16.23 -5.03
CA GLU A 277 -6.66 -17.27 -4.72
C GLU A 277 -5.24 -16.68 -4.65
N ILE A 278 -4.86 -15.84 -5.63
CA ILE A 278 -3.57 -15.13 -5.62
C ILE A 278 -3.43 -14.29 -4.35
N GLU A 279 -4.46 -13.51 -4.00
CA GLU A 279 -4.42 -12.64 -2.82
C GLU A 279 -4.26 -13.45 -1.51
N ILE A 280 -4.94 -14.57 -1.38
CA ILE A 280 -4.77 -15.48 -0.23
C ILE A 280 -3.33 -15.98 -0.13
N HIS A 281 -2.74 -16.47 -1.22
CA HIS A 281 -1.38 -16.99 -1.22
C HIS A 281 -0.34 -15.91 -0.94
N LYS A 282 -0.52 -14.69 -1.44
CA LYS A 282 0.34 -13.54 -1.14
C LYS A 282 0.39 -13.22 0.35
N ARG A 283 -0.73 -13.32 1.06
CA ARG A 283 -0.78 -13.06 2.50
C ARG A 283 0.08 -14.02 3.34
N TYR A 284 0.32 -15.22 2.85
CA TYR A 284 1.26 -16.15 3.47
C TYR A 284 2.70 -15.96 2.94
N ALA A 285 2.83 -15.66 1.65
CA ALA A 285 4.12 -15.54 0.99
C ALA A 285 4.91 -14.27 1.41
N ILE A 286 4.23 -13.14 1.60
CA ILE A 286 4.89 -11.87 1.95
C ILE A 286 5.61 -11.95 3.33
N PRO A 287 4.99 -12.42 4.43
CA PRO A 287 5.73 -12.60 5.67
C PRO A 287 6.92 -13.56 5.53
N PHE A 288 6.75 -14.65 4.79
CA PHE A 288 7.82 -15.64 4.56
C PHE A 288 9.06 -15.02 3.90
N THR A 289 8.90 -13.93 3.18
CA THR A 289 10.01 -13.18 2.57
C THR A 289 11.06 -12.73 3.60
N CYS A 290 10.68 -12.52 4.88
CA CYS A 290 11.64 -12.19 5.94
C CYS A 290 12.74 -13.28 6.05
N ILE A 291 12.35 -14.54 5.97
CA ILE A 291 13.28 -15.69 6.05
C ILE A 291 14.13 -15.75 4.77
N VAL A 292 13.51 -15.56 3.61
CA VAL A 292 14.18 -15.59 2.31
C VAL A 292 15.22 -14.46 2.22
N PHE A 293 14.85 -13.26 2.66
CA PHE A 293 15.73 -12.10 2.62
C PHE A 293 16.89 -12.20 3.61
N ALA A 294 16.66 -12.80 4.79
CA ALA A 294 17.75 -13.11 5.71
C ALA A 294 18.73 -14.13 5.11
N LEU A 295 18.22 -15.15 4.43
CA LEU A 295 19.03 -16.18 3.77
C LEU A 295 19.93 -15.59 2.66
N ILE A 296 19.41 -14.66 1.86
CA ILE A 296 20.16 -14.00 0.79
C ILE A 296 21.12 -12.94 1.36
N GLY A 297 20.68 -12.21 2.38
CA GLY A 297 21.42 -11.08 2.94
C GLY A 297 22.77 -11.49 3.55
N VAL A 298 22.84 -12.66 4.19
CA VAL A 298 24.10 -13.17 4.78
C VAL A 298 25.21 -13.37 3.75
N PRO A 299 25.05 -14.21 2.71
CA PRO A 299 26.12 -14.46 1.75
C PRO A 299 26.49 -13.20 0.95
N LEU A 300 25.52 -12.33 0.66
CA LEU A 300 25.79 -11.08 -0.06
C LEU A 300 26.48 -10.03 0.82
N GLY A 301 26.24 -10.05 2.13
CA GLY A 301 26.92 -9.15 3.08
C GLY A 301 28.37 -9.55 3.37
N ILE A 302 28.71 -10.85 3.33
CA ILE A 302 30.06 -11.36 3.72
C ILE A 302 31.15 -11.02 2.69
N GLN A 303 30.82 -10.47 1.55
CA GLN A 303 31.82 -10.29 0.50
C GLN A 303 32.90 -9.25 0.86
N PRO A 304 34.21 -9.59 0.68
CA PRO A 304 35.30 -8.69 0.96
C PRO A 304 35.32 -7.58 -0.07
N ARG A 305 34.74 -6.43 0.24
CA ARG A 305 34.82 -5.26 -0.63
C ARG A 305 35.11 -3.99 0.16
N ARG A 306 35.97 -3.20 -0.43
CA ARG A 306 36.24 -1.81 -0.06
C ARG A 306 35.06 -0.88 -0.35
N SER A 307 33.89 -1.40 -0.73
CA SER A 307 32.67 -0.66 -1.03
C SER A 307 32.02 -0.20 0.29
N GLY A 308 31.84 1.11 0.44
CA GLY A 308 31.30 1.73 1.67
C GLY A 308 29.88 1.27 2.04
N ARG A 309 29.38 1.74 3.19
CA ARG A 309 28.05 1.44 3.77
C ARG A 309 26.88 1.60 2.78
N SER A 310 27.01 2.47 1.77
CA SER A 310 26.00 2.71 0.73
C SER A 310 25.72 1.48 -0.16
N TYR A 311 26.67 0.57 -0.31
CA TYR A 311 26.51 -0.64 -1.16
C TYR A 311 25.38 -1.54 -0.67
N GLY A 312 25.31 -1.82 0.64
CA GLY A 312 24.25 -2.67 1.21
C GLY A 312 22.86 -2.08 1.03
N PHE A 313 22.74 -0.74 1.10
CA PHE A 313 21.48 -0.05 0.86
C PHE A 313 21.02 -0.18 -0.60
N VAL A 314 21.89 0.12 -1.56
CA VAL A 314 21.60 -0.01 -2.99
C VAL A 314 21.25 -1.46 -3.35
N LEU A 315 22.01 -2.42 -2.84
CA LEU A 315 21.76 -3.84 -3.10
C LEU A 315 20.41 -4.31 -2.51
N SER A 316 20.06 -3.84 -1.31
CA SER A 316 18.74 -4.16 -0.73
C SER A 316 17.59 -3.63 -1.59
N LEU A 317 17.74 -2.44 -2.16
CA LEU A 317 16.73 -1.85 -3.04
C LEU A 317 16.61 -2.61 -4.38
N LEU A 318 17.75 -3.04 -4.95
CA LEU A 318 17.75 -3.84 -6.19
C LEU A 318 17.09 -5.22 -5.99
N ILE A 319 17.39 -5.90 -4.89
CA ILE A 319 16.76 -7.20 -4.56
C ILE A 319 15.26 -7.01 -4.33
N LEU A 320 14.85 -5.95 -3.64
CA LEU A 320 13.46 -5.60 -3.45
C LEU A 320 12.76 -5.37 -4.79
N LEU A 321 13.37 -4.59 -5.67
CA LEU A 321 12.83 -4.31 -7.01
C LEU A 321 12.66 -5.61 -7.81
N ALA A 322 13.69 -6.46 -7.81
CA ALA A 322 13.63 -7.77 -8.47
C ALA A 322 12.52 -8.66 -7.91
N TYR A 323 12.34 -8.67 -6.58
CA TYR A 323 11.24 -9.38 -5.92
C TYR A 323 9.87 -8.89 -6.42
N TYR A 324 9.64 -7.55 -6.44
CA TYR A 324 8.35 -7.01 -6.87
C TYR A 324 8.09 -7.17 -8.37
N ILE A 325 9.12 -7.08 -9.20
CA ILE A 325 9.00 -7.38 -10.64
C ILE A 325 8.58 -8.83 -10.83
N CYS A 326 9.24 -9.78 -10.14
CA CYS A 326 8.92 -11.19 -10.19
C CYS A 326 7.49 -11.47 -9.69
N LEU A 327 7.07 -10.84 -8.58
CA LEU A 327 5.73 -10.96 -8.02
C LEU A 327 4.68 -10.46 -9.02
N THR A 328 4.86 -9.27 -9.57
CA THR A 328 3.91 -8.69 -10.53
C THR A 328 3.84 -9.50 -11.82
N ALA A 329 4.97 -9.96 -12.33
CA ALA A 329 5.03 -10.81 -13.52
C ALA A 329 4.29 -12.13 -13.29
N SER A 330 4.50 -12.79 -12.15
CA SER A 330 3.81 -14.04 -11.81
C SER A 330 2.30 -13.83 -11.61
N GLU A 331 1.86 -12.72 -11.03
CA GLU A 331 0.44 -12.35 -10.93
C GLU A 331 -0.20 -12.21 -12.33
N ILE A 332 0.46 -11.49 -13.25
CA ILE A 332 -0.04 -11.29 -14.62
C ILE A 332 -0.15 -12.64 -15.36
N LEU A 333 0.84 -13.52 -15.20
CA LEU A 333 0.82 -14.85 -15.80
C LEU A 333 -0.32 -15.73 -15.26
N ALA A 334 -0.61 -15.65 -13.95
CA ALA A 334 -1.73 -16.36 -13.36
C ALA A 334 -3.08 -15.80 -13.80
N MET A 335 -3.20 -14.47 -13.91
CA MET A 335 -4.40 -13.84 -14.47
C MET A 335 -4.68 -14.28 -15.91
N ARG A 336 -3.62 -14.56 -16.69
CA ARG A 336 -3.72 -15.17 -18.03
C ARG A 336 -3.92 -16.69 -18.01
N LYS A 337 -4.05 -17.31 -16.81
CA LYS A 337 -4.21 -18.76 -16.62
C LYS A 337 -3.02 -19.59 -17.14
N THR A 338 -1.85 -18.99 -17.31
CA THR A 338 -0.62 -19.67 -17.75
C THR A 338 0.01 -20.46 -16.61
N ILE A 339 -0.09 -19.94 -15.36
CA ILE A 339 0.41 -20.60 -14.15
C ILE A 339 -0.68 -20.67 -13.10
N THR A 340 -0.51 -21.54 -12.11
CA THR A 340 -1.47 -21.68 -11.01
C THR A 340 -1.38 -20.48 -10.06
N PRO A 341 -2.50 -20.07 -9.40
CA PRO A 341 -2.51 -18.98 -8.41
C PRO A 341 -1.53 -19.19 -7.25
N VAL A 342 -1.32 -20.44 -6.86
CA VAL A 342 -0.34 -20.83 -5.83
C VAL A 342 1.07 -20.44 -6.26
N LEU A 343 1.48 -20.84 -7.47
CA LEU A 343 2.78 -20.48 -8.01
C LEU A 343 2.94 -18.98 -8.15
N ALA A 344 1.90 -18.25 -8.54
CA ALA A 344 1.96 -16.80 -8.66
C ALA A 344 2.31 -16.10 -7.34
N GLY A 345 1.69 -16.53 -6.24
CA GLY A 345 1.96 -15.95 -4.92
C GLY A 345 3.35 -16.32 -4.36
N TRP A 346 3.88 -17.53 -4.69
CA TRP A 346 5.10 -18.08 -4.09
C TRP A 346 6.33 -18.02 -5.01
N ALA A 347 6.17 -17.75 -6.32
CA ALA A 347 7.27 -17.76 -7.29
C ALA A 347 8.47 -16.89 -6.87
N PRO A 348 8.33 -15.64 -6.41
CA PRO A 348 9.47 -14.84 -5.98
C PRO A 348 10.23 -15.50 -4.82
N ASN A 349 9.47 -16.07 -3.86
CA ASN A 349 10.07 -16.72 -2.70
C ASN A 349 10.85 -17.99 -3.09
N PHE A 350 10.32 -18.80 -4.01
CA PHE A 350 11.03 -19.99 -4.51
C PHE A 350 12.29 -19.62 -5.28
N LEU A 351 12.21 -18.65 -6.19
CA LEU A 351 13.36 -18.21 -6.98
C LEU A 351 14.46 -17.63 -6.09
N LEU A 352 14.07 -16.73 -5.18
CA LEU A 352 15.03 -16.10 -4.29
C LEU A 352 15.55 -17.06 -3.22
N SER A 353 14.75 -17.99 -2.71
CA SER A 353 15.25 -19.04 -1.80
C SER A 353 16.27 -19.93 -2.48
N GLY A 354 15.99 -20.37 -3.73
CA GLY A 354 16.95 -21.16 -4.51
C GLY A 354 18.27 -20.43 -4.73
N LEU A 355 18.19 -19.13 -5.11
CA LEU A 355 19.36 -18.28 -5.23
C LEU A 355 20.09 -18.11 -3.88
N GLY A 356 19.34 -17.87 -2.80
CA GLY A 356 19.87 -17.70 -1.45
C GLY A 356 20.61 -18.94 -0.97
N VAL A 357 20.02 -20.12 -1.13
CA VAL A 357 20.67 -21.41 -0.79
C VAL A 357 21.93 -21.60 -1.61
N TYR A 358 21.88 -21.38 -2.92
CA TYR A 358 23.05 -21.48 -3.79
C TYR A 358 24.19 -20.54 -3.33
N LEU A 359 23.88 -19.28 -3.09
CA LEU A 359 24.86 -18.29 -2.63
C LEU A 359 25.42 -18.63 -1.25
N PHE A 360 24.55 -19.14 -0.36
CA PHE A 360 24.94 -19.51 0.99
C PHE A 360 25.91 -20.70 1.00
N ILE A 361 25.63 -21.75 0.22
CA ILE A 361 26.52 -22.89 0.07
C ILE A 361 27.87 -22.47 -0.52
N LYS A 362 27.86 -21.60 -1.53
CA LYS A 362 29.11 -21.06 -2.12
C LYS A 362 29.92 -20.23 -1.13
N ALA A 363 29.27 -19.39 -0.33
CA ALA A 363 29.91 -18.58 0.71
C ALA A 363 30.45 -19.45 1.87
N ALA A 364 29.74 -20.55 2.20
CA ALA A 364 30.20 -21.54 3.19
C ALA A 364 31.44 -22.27 2.74
N ASN A 365 31.52 -22.64 1.45
CA ASN A 365 32.64 -23.36 0.85
C ASN A 365 33.76 -22.46 0.31
N GLU A 366 33.71 -21.15 0.57
CA GLU A 366 34.69 -20.13 0.13
C GLU A 366 34.94 -20.10 -1.39
N SER A 367 33.96 -20.59 -2.16
CA SER A 367 34.07 -20.68 -3.61
C SER A 367 33.50 -19.41 -4.28
N PRO A 368 34.18 -18.81 -5.26
CA PRO A 368 33.64 -17.65 -5.96
C PRO A 368 32.34 -18.02 -6.70
N SER A 369 31.31 -17.23 -6.53
CA SER A 369 30.02 -17.45 -7.24
C SER A 369 29.96 -16.54 -8.46
N LYS A 370 29.74 -17.13 -9.66
CA LYS A 370 29.62 -16.39 -10.93
C LYS A 370 28.57 -15.26 -10.89
N PRO A 371 27.37 -15.45 -10.35
CA PRO A 371 26.36 -14.37 -10.25
C PRO A 371 26.85 -13.18 -9.44
N ILE A 372 27.63 -13.42 -8.39
CA ILE A 372 28.16 -12.36 -7.54
C ILE A 372 29.27 -11.60 -8.25
N VAL A 373 30.17 -12.28 -8.99
CA VAL A 373 31.21 -11.64 -9.79
C VAL A 373 30.57 -10.73 -10.83
N TRP A 374 29.58 -11.22 -11.57
CA TRP A 374 28.85 -10.43 -12.58
C TRP A 374 28.10 -9.22 -11.99
N LEU A 375 27.38 -9.41 -10.88
CA LEU A 375 26.69 -8.31 -10.19
C LEU A 375 27.68 -7.22 -9.75
N ASN A 376 28.83 -7.63 -9.34
CA ASN A 376 29.90 -6.79 -8.89
C ASN A 376 30.52 -5.99 -10.04
N GLU A 377 30.77 -6.61 -11.18
CA GLU A 377 31.26 -5.93 -12.39
C GLU A 377 30.22 -4.91 -12.89
N ALA A 378 28.94 -5.25 -12.88
CA ALA A 378 27.88 -4.34 -13.24
C ALA A 378 27.79 -3.10 -12.32
N LEU A 379 27.93 -3.29 -11.01
CA LEU A 379 27.90 -2.20 -10.04
C LEU A 379 29.17 -1.32 -10.13
N ASP A 380 30.34 -1.92 -10.35
CA ASP A 380 31.58 -1.16 -10.54
C ASP A 380 31.53 -0.33 -11.83
N PHE A 381 30.92 -0.87 -12.90
CA PHE A 381 30.69 -0.13 -14.15
C PHE A 381 29.77 1.09 -13.92
N VAL A 382 28.69 0.93 -13.18
CA VAL A 382 27.79 2.04 -12.84
C VAL A 382 28.50 3.09 -11.97
N GLN A 383 29.29 2.69 -10.99
CA GLN A 383 30.03 3.62 -10.15
C GLN A 383 31.11 4.38 -10.90
N GLN A 384 31.86 3.71 -11.81
CA GLN A 384 32.85 4.37 -12.67
C GLN A 384 32.20 5.42 -13.57
N LYS A 385 31.07 5.08 -14.17
CA LYS A 385 30.33 6.01 -15.02
C LYS A 385 29.79 7.21 -14.26
N TRP A 386 29.38 7.00 -12.99
CA TRP A 386 28.92 8.09 -12.11
C TRP A 386 30.05 9.02 -11.66
N LYS A 387 31.22 8.47 -11.35
CA LYS A 387 32.42 9.27 -11.02
C LYS A 387 32.89 10.11 -12.20
N GLY A 388 32.91 9.55 -13.41
CA GLY A 388 33.24 10.32 -14.62
C GLY A 388 32.28 11.49 -14.88
N LEU A 389 30.99 11.35 -14.54
CA LEU A 389 30.01 12.43 -14.67
C LEU A 389 30.14 13.53 -13.60
N THR A 390 30.78 13.24 -12.47
CA THR A 390 30.98 14.22 -11.36
C THR A 390 32.36 14.88 -11.40
N GLU A 391 33.30 14.37 -12.19
CA GLU A 391 34.62 15.00 -12.40
C GLU A 391 34.62 15.96 -13.60
N ASP A 392 33.58 15.91 -14.47
CA ASP A 392 33.43 16.81 -15.62
C ASP A 392 32.51 18.03 -15.32
N VAL A 393 32.13 18.28 -14.04
CA VAL A 393 31.38 19.44 -13.55
C VAL A 393 32.23 20.18 -12.52
#